data_3ffdd404050c815c87d81fbc59c82a8e
#
_entry.id   3ffdd404050c815c87d81fbc59c82a8e
#
_cell.length_a   1.000
_cell.length_b   1.000
_cell.length_c   1.000
_cell.angle_alpha   90.00
_cell.angle_beta   90.00
_cell.angle_gamma   90.00
#
_symmetry.space_group_name_H-M   'P 1'
#
loop_
_entity.id
_entity.type
_entity.pdbx_description
1 polymer ?
#
loop_
_entity_poly.entity_id
_entity_poly.type
_entity_poly.pdbx_seq_one_letter_code
_entity_poly.pdbx_strand_id
1 'polypeptide(L)'
;MKRLLLLAAMQSAILVGAQTRSDGHLFYEDFATKNNFSVNWTVTDANNDSKTWEYIDETSSPDADGGTGLAKYLYERNNAADDYLTTREPVTLKTGTHCLSFYYRTSTTRNKESMEVLYGKSKDFSTMK
;
A
#
# COMPACT_ATOMS: atom_id res chain seq x y z
N MET A 1 -8.78 -6.47 10.42
CA MET A 1 -8.35 -6.97 9.10
C MET A 1 -7.56 -5.86 8.42
N LYS A 2 -6.30 -6.12 8.09
CA LYS A 2 -5.43 -5.11 7.44
C LYS A 2 -5.67 -5.19 5.93
N ARG A 3 -5.90 -4.06 5.30
CA ARG A 3 -6.24 -4.02 3.87
C ARG A 3 -5.24 -3.14 3.12
N LEU A 4 -4.58 -3.72 2.12
CA LEU A 4 -3.80 -3.00 1.13
C LEU A 4 -4.66 -2.78 -0.10
N LEU A 5 -4.83 -1.53 -0.49
CA LEU A 5 -5.75 -1.15 -1.55
C LEU A 5 -5.03 -0.61 -2.77
N LEU A 6 -5.24 -1.23 -3.91
CA LEU A 6 -4.79 -0.72 -5.20
C LEU A 6 -5.99 -0.17 -5.96
N LEU A 7 -6.04 1.15 -6.16
CA LEU A 7 -7.11 1.80 -6.89
C LEU A 7 -6.78 1.83 -8.39
N ALA A 8 -7.56 1.11 -9.19
CA ALA A 8 -7.45 1.19 -10.64
C ALA A 8 -8.69 1.90 -11.23
N ALA A 9 -8.52 3.07 -11.81
CA ALA A 9 -9.57 3.80 -12.50
C ALA A 9 -9.24 3.94 -13.99
N MET A 10 -10.25 3.70 -14.83
CA MET A 10 -10.18 4.04 -16.24
C MET A 10 -10.71 5.47 -16.43
N GLN A 11 -9.86 6.45 -16.30
CA GLN A 11 -10.09 7.81 -16.80
C GLN A 11 -8.77 8.47 -17.14
N SER A 12 -8.75 9.25 -18.19
CA SER A 12 -7.60 10.05 -18.62
C SER A 12 -7.29 11.12 -17.56
N ALA A 13 -6.35 10.83 -16.69
CA ALA A 13 -5.84 11.75 -15.71
C ALA A 13 -4.36 12.04 -15.97
N ILE A 14 -4.02 13.29 -15.85
CA ILE A 14 -2.67 13.83 -15.92
C ILE A 14 -1.82 13.13 -14.85
N LEU A 15 -0.79 12.43 -15.29
CA LEU A 15 0.20 11.80 -14.40
C LEU A 15 0.98 12.87 -13.65
N VAL A 16 0.72 13.02 -12.37
CA VAL A 16 1.63 13.71 -11.46
C VAL A 16 2.14 12.68 -10.46
N GLY A 17 3.36 12.23 -10.65
CA GLY A 17 4.20 11.74 -9.57
C GLY A 17 4.27 10.26 -9.25
N ALA A 18 3.69 9.33 -10.01
CA ALA A 18 4.10 7.95 -9.88
C ALA A 18 5.49 7.78 -10.52
N GLN A 19 6.49 7.37 -9.78
CA GLN A 19 7.76 6.99 -10.37
C GLN A 19 7.53 5.78 -11.27
N THR A 20 7.47 6.03 -12.58
CA THR A 20 7.50 4.95 -13.56
C THR A 20 8.95 4.51 -13.69
N ARG A 21 9.27 3.35 -13.16
CA ARG A 21 10.49 2.66 -13.58
C ARG A 21 10.42 2.44 -15.09
N SER A 22 11.52 2.64 -15.78
CA SER A 22 11.62 2.51 -17.25
C SER A 22 11.42 1.07 -17.77
N ASP A 23 11.11 0.13 -16.90
CA ASP A 23 10.97 -1.31 -17.15
C ASP A 23 9.51 -1.77 -17.39
N GLY A 24 8.58 -0.83 -17.55
CA GLY A 24 7.19 -1.13 -17.90
C GLY A 24 6.21 -1.28 -16.74
N HIS A 25 6.61 -1.01 -15.52
CA HIS A 25 5.68 -0.95 -14.40
C HIS A 25 4.69 0.22 -14.57
N LEU A 26 3.41 -0.05 -14.30
CA LEU A 26 2.37 0.98 -14.28
C LEU A 26 2.37 1.75 -12.95
N PHE A 27 2.81 1.10 -11.90
CA PHE A 27 3.03 1.66 -10.58
C PHE A 27 4.19 0.91 -9.92
N TYR A 28 5.07 1.64 -9.26
CA TYR A 28 6.19 1.07 -8.51
C TYR A 28 6.38 1.87 -7.22
N GLU A 29 6.56 1.16 -6.12
CA GLU A 29 6.89 1.75 -4.82
C GLU A 29 7.90 0.86 -4.11
N ASP A 30 9.03 1.43 -3.77
CA ASP A 30 10.13 0.78 -3.04
C ASP A 30 10.21 1.24 -1.58
N PHE A 31 9.34 2.15 -1.18
CA PHE A 31 9.36 2.78 0.15
C PHE A 31 10.74 3.36 0.52
N ALA A 32 11.54 3.77 -0.46
CA ALA A 32 12.89 4.27 -0.23
C ALA A 32 12.93 5.53 0.65
N THR A 33 11.88 6.33 0.65
CA THR A 33 11.80 7.55 1.45
C THR A 33 10.39 7.78 2.01
N LYS A 34 10.34 8.45 3.17
CA LYS A 34 9.07 8.93 3.74
C LYS A 34 8.29 9.83 2.79
N ASN A 35 9.01 10.60 1.96
CA ASN A 35 8.37 11.46 0.97
C ASN A 35 7.63 10.63 -0.09
N ASN A 36 8.26 9.58 -0.62
CA ASN A 36 7.61 8.68 -1.58
C ASN A 36 6.35 8.05 -0.97
N PHE A 37 6.45 7.55 0.26
CA PHE A 37 5.28 7.02 0.97
C PHE A 37 4.14 8.06 1.04
N SER A 38 4.43 9.29 1.48
CA SER A 38 3.40 10.32 1.62
C SER A 38 2.83 10.84 0.30
N VAL A 39 3.60 10.78 -0.78
CA VAL A 39 3.16 11.19 -2.13
C VAL A 39 2.33 10.10 -2.80
N ASN A 40 2.72 8.84 -2.66
CA ASN A 40 2.12 7.73 -3.41
C ASN A 40 0.94 7.08 -2.68
N TRP A 41 0.85 7.25 -1.35
CA TRP A 41 -0.13 6.54 -0.54
C TRP A 41 -1.01 7.48 0.29
N THR A 42 -2.22 7.02 0.53
CA THR A 42 -3.15 7.56 1.51
C THR A 42 -3.37 6.52 2.59
N VAL A 43 -3.21 6.93 3.83
CA VAL A 43 -3.50 6.11 5.01
C VAL A 43 -4.86 6.52 5.55
N THR A 44 -5.71 5.54 5.83
CA THR A 44 -7.01 5.75 6.46
C THR A 44 -7.12 4.88 7.70
N ASP A 45 -7.34 5.52 8.84
CA ASP A 45 -7.67 4.89 10.12
C ASP A 45 -9.20 4.90 10.23
N ALA A 46 -9.84 3.78 9.88
CA ALA A 46 -11.30 3.75 9.76
C ALA A 46 -11.99 3.51 11.10
N ASN A 47 -11.32 2.87 12.03
CA ASN A 47 -11.84 2.63 13.39
C ASN A 47 -11.46 3.74 14.39
N ASN A 48 -10.65 4.73 13.97
CA ASN A 48 -10.20 5.89 14.74
C ASN A 48 -9.49 5.51 16.06
N ASP A 49 -8.68 4.46 16.03
CA ASP A 49 -7.93 4.02 17.21
C ASP A 49 -6.49 4.55 17.25
N SER A 50 -6.09 5.33 16.25
CA SER A 50 -4.76 5.91 16.08
C SER A 50 -3.66 4.86 15.83
N LYS A 51 -4.02 3.63 15.46
CA LYS A 51 -3.13 2.56 15.06
C LYS A 51 -3.35 2.25 13.59
N THR A 52 -2.45 2.66 12.75
CA THR A 52 -2.63 2.55 11.31
C THR A 52 -1.32 2.24 10.60
N TRP A 53 -1.32 2.33 9.29
CA TRP A 53 -0.12 2.17 8.48
C TRP A 53 0.81 3.37 8.66
N GLU A 54 2.09 3.09 8.84
CA GLU A 54 3.13 4.12 8.95
C GLU A 54 4.35 3.76 8.09
N TYR A 55 5.09 4.78 7.69
CA TYR A 55 6.40 4.61 7.08
C TYR A 55 7.45 4.37 8.17
N ILE A 56 8.25 3.33 7.99
CA ILE A 56 9.41 3.05 8.84
C ILE A 56 10.68 3.06 7.98
N ASP A 57 11.68 3.78 8.45
CA ASP A 57 13.04 3.73 7.92
C ASP A 57 13.81 2.64 8.69
N GLU A 58 14.13 1.56 8.00
CA GLU A 58 14.90 0.44 8.57
C GLU A 58 16.25 0.30 7.87
N THR A 59 17.14 1.27 8.08
CA THR A 59 18.46 1.28 7.47
C THR A 59 19.36 0.10 7.91
N SER A 60 19.08 -0.50 9.06
CA SER A 60 19.82 -1.64 9.61
C SER A 60 19.31 -3.01 9.13
N SER A 61 18.18 -3.07 8.46
CA SER A 61 17.56 -4.32 8.02
C SER A 61 16.89 -4.11 6.67
N PRO A 62 17.67 -4.03 5.58
CA PRO A 62 17.10 -3.84 4.26
C PRO A 62 16.09 -4.96 3.96
N ASP A 63 15.02 -4.60 3.29
CA ASP A 63 14.03 -5.57 2.83
C ASP A 63 14.61 -6.50 1.74
N ALA A 64 13.82 -7.46 1.30
CA ALA A 64 14.26 -8.43 0.31
C ALA A 64 14.61 -7.82 -1.06
N ASP A 65 14.19 -6.59 -1.31
CA ASP A 65 14.46 -5.84 -2.55
C ASP A 65 15.60 -4.81 -2.38
N GLY A 66 16.27 -4.79 -1.23
CA GLY A 66 17.37 -3.89 -0.95
C GLY A 66 16.96 -2.47 -0.59
N GLY A 67 15.68 -2.21 -0.39
CA GLY A 67 15.16 -0.94 0.12
C GLY A 67 15.48 -0.73 1.60
N THR A 68 15.42 0.51 2.04
CA THR A 68 15.70 0.90 3.44
C THR A 68 14.44 1.25 4.22
N GLY A 69 13.30 1.36 3.56
CA GLY A 69 12.02 1.70 4.16
C GLY A 69 10.93 0.69 3.88
N LEU A 70 9.88 0.78 4.65
CA LEU A 70 8.70 -0.06 4.49
C LEU A 70 7.43 0.62 5.00
N ALA A 71 6.28 0.18 4.49
CA ALA A 71 5.00 0.44 5.11
C ALA A 71 4.74 -0.61 6.19
N LYS A 72 4.55 -0.16 7.42
CA LYS A 72 4.32 -1.01 8.57
C LYS A 72 2.95 -0.75 9.19
N TYR A 73 2.28 -1.80 9.57
CA TYR A 73 1.13 -1.74 10.46
C TYR A 73 1.53 -2.17 11.87
N LEU A 74 1.21 -1.36 12.86
CA LEU A 74 1.47 -1.68 14.26
C LEU A 74 0.34 -2.55 14.81
N TYR A 75 0.73 -3.62 15.49
CA TYR A 75 -0.22 -4.49 16.18
C TYR A 75 -0.96 -3.71 17.28
N GLU A 76 -2.28 -3.86 17.30
CA GLU A 76 -3.13 -3.41 18.41
C GLU A 76 -3.86 -4.61 19.00
N ARG A 77 -3.82 -4.71 20.33
CA ARG A 77 -4.38 -5.85 21.07
C ARG A 77 -5.88 -5.72 21.31
N ASN A 78 -6.34 -4.50 21.47
CA ASN A 78 -7.68 -4.25 22.01
C ASN A 78 -8.72 -3.99 20.92
N ASN A 79 -8.29 -3.59 19.73
CA ASN A 79 -9.16 -3.25 18.62
C ASN A 79 -8.85 -4.10 17.41
N ALA A 80 -9.90 -4.51 16.71
CA ALA A 80 -9.71 -5.11 15.38
C ALA A 80 -9.19 -4.05 14.40
N ALA A 81 -8.16 -4.38 13.64
CA ALA A 81 -7.66 -3.51 12.61
C ALA A 81 -8.73 -3.30 11.51
N ASP A 82 -9.03 -2.06 11.19
CA ASP A 82 -9.86 -1.65 10.06
C ASP A 82 -9.23 -0.43 9.40
N ASP A 83 -8.06 -0.64 8.80
CA ASP A 83 -7.19 0.39 8.30
C ASP A 83 -6.78 0.12 6.87
N TYR A 84 -6.67 1.19 6.09
CA TYR A 84 -6.41 1.08 4.67
C TYR A 84 -5.16 1.84 4.28
N LEU A 85 -4.34 1.18 3.45
CA LEU A 85 -3.27 1.81 2.70
C LEU A 85 -3.69 1.79 1.23
N THR A 86 -3.95 2.97 0.67
CA THR A 86 -4.46 3.11 -0.70
C THR A 86 -3.50 3.90 -1.56
N THR A 87 -3.41 3.58 -2.84
CA THR A 87 -2.71 4.47 -3.78
C THR A 87 -3.41 5.83 -3.79
N ARG A 88 -2.63 6.91 -3.70
CA ARG A 88 -3.16 8.28 -3.69
C ARG A 88 -3.87 8.59 -5.00
N GLU A 89 -3.21 8.24 -6.10
CA GLU A 89 -3.75 8.42 -7.44
C GLU A 89 -4.14 7.07 -8.05
N PRO A 90 -5.15 7.05 -8.92
CA PRO A 90 -5.53 5.85 -9.63
C PRO A 90 -4.41 5.33 -10.52
N VAL A 91 -4.19 4.03 -10.51
CA VAL A 91 -3.30 3.36 -11.47
C VAL A 91 -4.07 3.09 -12.74
N THR A 92 -3.66 3.72 -13.84
CA THR A 92 -4.31 3.52 -15.14
C THR A 92 -3.87 2.20 -15.77
N LEU A 93 -4.78 1.24 -15.84
CA LEU A 93 -4.55 -0.03 -16.50
C LEU A 93 -4.80 0.09 -17.99
N LYS A 94 -3.87 -0.43 -18.81
CA LYS A 94 -4.06 -0.60 -20.25
C LYS A 94 -4.84 -1.89 -20.52
N THR A 95 -5.28 -2.09 -21.74
CA THR A 95 -5.86 -3.38 -22.16
C THR A 95 -4.82 -4.48 -22.01
N GLY A 96 -5.20 -5.59 -21.38
CA GLY A 96 -4.33 -6.75 -21.19
C GLY A 96 -4.43 -7.35 -19.79
N THR A 97 -3.51 -8.26 -19.51
CA THR A 97 -3.35 -8.89 -18.21
C THR A 97 -2.33 -8.10 -17.39
N HIS A 98 -2.64 -7.82 -16.15
CA HIS A 98 -1.77 -7.11 -15.23
C HIS A 98 -1.48 -8.00 -14.02
N CYS A 99 -0.30 -7.86 -13.46
CA CYS A 99 0.12 -8.56 -12.26
C CYS A 99 0.47 -7.53 -11.17
N LEU A 100 0.00 -7.76 -9.95
CA LEU A 100 0.46 -7.09 -8.77
C LEU A 100 1.42 -8.03 -8.04
N SER A 101 2.60 -7.53 -7.70
CA SER A 101 3.57 -8.24 -6.85
C SER A 101 4.03 -7.33 -5.73
N PHE A 102 4.29 -7.89 -4.57
CA PHE A 102 4.81 -7.17 -3.41
C PHE A 102 5.48 -8.14 -2.44
N TYR A 103 6.38 -7.62 -1.63
CA TYR A 103 6.99 -8.34 -0.53
C TYR A 103 6.28 -8.00 0.78
N TYR A 104 6.11 -8.99 1.64
CA TYR A 104 5.61 -8.77 2.99
C TYR A 104 6.35 -9.62 3.99
N ARG A 105 6.40 -9.15 5.23
CA ARG A 105 6.91 -9.92 6.36
C ARG A 105 6.11 -9.64 7.62
N THR A 106 6.14 -10.57 8.55
CA THR A 106 5.61 -10.38 9.89
C THR A 106 6.77 -10.38 10.89
N SER A 107 6.68 -9.51 11.90
CA SER A 107 7.71 -9.42 12.92
C SER A 107 7.65 -10.55 13.96
N THR A 108 6.52 -11.26 14.03
CA THR A 108 6.31 -12.34 15.00
C THR A 108 5.29 -13.36 14.50
N THR A 109 5.47 -14.60 14.93
CA THR A 109 4.51 -15.68 14.66
C THR A 109 3.41 -15.79 15.71
N ARG A 110 3.50 -15.01 16.81
CA ARG A 110 2.56 -15.11 17.94
C ARG A 110 1.24 -14.41 17.68
N ASN A 111 1.26 -13.30 16.96
CA ASN A 111 0.08 -12.51 16.63
C ASN A 111 -0.21 -12.67 15.15
N LYS A 112 -1.21 -13.45 14.83
CA LYS A 112 -1.65 -13.65 13.46
C LYS A 112 -2.53 -12.47 13.06
N GLU A 113 -2.14 -11.82 11.98
CA GLU A 113 -2.89 -10.75 11.37
C GLU A 113 -3.27 -11.12 9.94
N SER A 114 -4.40 -10.67 9.50
CA SER A 114 -4.86 -10.83 8.12
C SER A 114 -4.65 -9.55 7.34
N MET A 115 -4.21 -9.68 6.11
CA MET A 115 -4.12 -8.58 5.16
C MET A 115 -4.95 -8.96 3.93
N GLU A 116 -5.79 -8.06 3.49
CA GLU A 116 -6.49 -8.17 2.21
C GLU A 116 -5.89 -7.22 1.20
N VAL A 117 -5.79 -7.66 -0.04
CA VAL A 117 -5.43 -6.81 -1.18
C VAL A 117 -6.68 -6.62 -2.01
N LEU A 118 -7.11 -5.38 -2.15
CA LEU A 118 -8.34 -5.02 -2.83
C LEU A 118 -8.05 -4.11 -4.03
N TYR A 119 -8.88 -4.20 -5.05
CA TYR A 119 -8.86 -3.29 -6.19
C TYR A 119 -10.28 -2.85 -6.55
N GLY A 120 -10.40 -1.65 -7.09
CA GLY A 120 -11.70 -1.09 -7.47
C GLY A 120 -11.57 0.15 -8.32
N LYS A 121 -12.69 0.65 -8.80
CA LYS A 121 -12.78 1.87 -9.62
C LYS A 121 -13.03 3.13 -8.80
N SER A 122 -13.24 3.00 -7.51
CA SER A 122 -13.48 4.10 -6.58
C SER A 122 -12.76 3.84 -5.27
N LYS A 123 -12.71 4.84 -4.39
CA LYS A 123 -12.21 4.68 -3.02
C LYS A 123 -13.27 4.16 -2.04
N ASP A 124 -14.40 3.71 -2.54
CA ASP A 124 -15.41 3.06 -1.73
C ASP A 124 -15.04 1.59 -1.53
N PHE A 125 -14.52 1.29 -0.36
CA PHE A 125 -14.01 -0.03 0.02
C PHE A 125 -15.06 -1.14 -0.04
N SER A 126 -16.34 -0.78 0.14
CA SER A 126 -17.44 -1.74 0.07
C SER A 126 -17.67 -2.28 -1.34
N THR A 127 -17.20 -1.58 -2.35
CA THR A 127 -17.35 -1.95 -3.78
C THR A 127 -16.13 -2.62 -4.38
N MET A 128 -15.05 -2.74 -3.62
CA MET A 128 -13.80 -3.36 -4.08
C MET A 128 -13.84 -4.89 -3.99
N LYS A 129 -12.98 -5.51 -4.81
CA LYS A 129 -12.83 -6.96 -4.91
C LYS A 129 -11.44 -7.36 -4.47
#